data_cab44a2d5bba6e1a463f670c16fe263e
#
_entry.id   cab44a2d5bba6e1a463f670c16fe263e
#
_cell.length_a   1.000
_cell.length_b   1.000
_cell.length_c   1.000
_cell.angle_alpha   90.00
_cell.angle_beta   90.00
_cell.angle_gamma   90.00
#
_symmetry.space_group_name_H-M   'P 1'
#
loop_
_entity.id
_entity.type
_entity.pdbx_description
1 polymer ?
#
loop_
_entity_poly.entity_id
_entity_poly.type
_entity_poly.pdbx_seq_one_letter_code
_entity_poly.pdbx_strand_id
1 'polypeptide(L)'
;MEGRTVEDKLREEYFEILPEIRAVCEHLEAEIKYRVLPISHSLDRFERIIVRSRIKECESALDALRRRQEGATFDPERAEAYTLRSLKDLAGVRILAFPRARLGEIDAALRNVFDNWTEDPVLGDNGEKLAFKYWGFSAASNEISGEYQIVSMLTGLFWEVEHSAIYKPSPQLRGVVRSPKMREPIANVLKALSAFDEEFELLIQQPR
;
A
#
# COMPACT_ATOMS: atom_id res chain seq x y z
N MET A 1 27.20 -27.69 -13.59
CA MET A 1 26.88 -26.33 -13.10
C MET A 1 25.42 -26.12 -13.38
N GLU A 2 24.57 -26.14 -12.35
CA GLU A 2 23.16 -25.74 -12.51
C GLU A 2 23.12 -24.30 -13.00
N GLY A 3 22.44 -24.06 -14.09
CA GLY A 3 22.30 -22.72 -14.65
C GLY A 3 21.59 -21.81 -13.67
N ARG A 4 22.04 -20.56 -13.55
CA ARG A 4 21.46 -19.50 -12.73
C ARG A 4 19.97 -19.33 -13.10
N THR A 5 19.07 -19.39 -12.11
CA THR A 5 17.63 -19.27 -12.35
C THR A 5 17.23 -17.81 -12.55
N VAL A 6 16.03 -17.57 -13.12
CA VAL A 6 15.46 -16.21 -13.22
C VAL A 6 15.27 -15.60 -11.83
N GLU A 7 14.82 -16.41 -10.88
CA GLU A 7 14.66 -15.95 -9.50
C GLU A 7 15.98 -15.51 -8.85
N ASP A 8 17.09 -16.24 -9.10
CA ASP A 8 18.39 -15.85 -8.56
C ASP A 8 18.86 -14.52 -9.14
N LYS A 9 18.67 -14.30 -10.45
CA LYS A 9 18.93 -13.01 -11.09
C LYS A 9 18.11 -11.87 -10.45
N LEU A 10 16.81 -12.09 -10.25
CA LEU A 10 15.92 -11.09 -9.66
C LEU A 10 16.25 -10.81 -8.19
N ARG A 11 16.71 -11.82 -7.40
CA ARG A 11 17.20 -11.59 -6.04
C ARG A 11 18.43 -10.70 -6.03
N GLU A 12 19.38 -10.94 -6.93
CA GLU A 12 20.56 -10.10 -7.05
C GLU A 12 20.17 -8.68 -7.45
N GLU A 13 19.33 -8.51 -8.48
CA GLU A 13 18.79 -7.19 -8.86
C GLU A 13 18.15 -6.49 -7.65
N TYR A 14 17.35 -7.22 -6.84
CA TYR A 14 16.73 -6.62 -5.65
C TYR A 14 17.76 -6.01 -4.70
N PHE A 15 18.84 -6.72 -4.40
CA PHE A 15 19.87 -6.23 -3.49
C PHE A 15 20.71 -5.09 -4.11
N GLU A 16 20.90 -5.10 -5.43
CA GLU A 16 21.56 -4.00 -6.15
C GLU A 16 20.74 -2.71 -6.08
N ILE A 17 19.39 -2.80 -6.27
CA ILE A 17 18.51 -1.62 -6.26
C ILE A 17 18.00 -1.26 -4.86
N LEU A 18 18.25 -2.07 -3.83
CA LEU A 18 17.74 -1.83 -2.48
C LEU A 18 18.13 -0.47 -1.89
N PRO A 19 19.35 0.05 -2.07
CA PRO A 19 19.71 1.40 -1.63
C PRO A 19 18.83 2.48 -2.28
N GLU A 20 18.52 2.34 -3.58
CA GLU A 20 17.67 3.25 -4.31
C GLU A 20 16.21 3.18 -3.83
N ILE A 21 15.69 1.96 -3.60
CA ILE A 21 14.35 1.75 -3.01
C ILE A 21 14.24 2.45 -1.65
N ARG A 22 15.29 2.36 -0.82
CA ARG A 22 15.35 3.04 0.49
C ARG A 22 15.30 4.55 0.33
N ALA A 23 16.11 5.11 -0.57
CA ALA A 23 16.14 6.54 -0.82
C ALA A 23 14.75 7.07 -1.28
N VAL A 24 14.08 6.34 -2.18
CA VAL A 24 12.72 6.67 -2.61
C VAL A 24 11.75 6.62 -1.43
N CYS A 25 11.81 5.57 -0.61
CA CYS A 25 10.92 5.39 0.53
C CYS A 25 11.08 6.50 1.57
N GLU A 26 12.32 6.83 1.93
CA GLU A 26 12.67 7.90 2.88
C GLU A 26 12.25 9.28 2.37
N HIS A 27 12.50 9.56 1.08
CA HIS A 27 12.09 10.81 0.45
C HIS A 27 10.57 10.97 0.48
N LEU A 28 9.82 9.95 0.08
CA LEU A 28 8.35 9.97 0.10
C LEU A 28 7.81 10.16 1.52
N GLU A 29 8.35 9.45 2.48
CA GLU A 29 7.91 9.57 3.88
C GLU A 29 8.14 10.99 4.41
N ALA A 30 9.32 11.57 4.14
CA ALA A 30 9.67 12.91 4.55
C ALA A 30 8.77 13.98 3.91
N GLU A 31 8.56 13.90 2.58
CA GLU A 31 7.72 14.85 1.85
C GLU A 31 6.26 14.76 2.31
N ILE A 32 5.71 13.55 2.44
CA ILE A 32 4.34 13.34 2.93
C ILE A 32 4.18 13.89 4.36
N LYS A 33 5.09 13.57 5.28
CA LYS A 33 5.06 14.09 6.65
C LYS A 33 5.09 15.61 6.68
N TYR A 34 5.92 16.23 5.84
CA TYR A 34 6.01 17.67 5.74
C TYR A 34 4.69 18.29 5.26
N ARG A 35 4.05 17.71 4.24
CA ARG A 35 2.79 18.22 3.68
C ARG A 35 1.58 17.99 4.57
N VAL A 36 1.59 16.93 5.35
CA VAL A 36 0.52 16.59 6.29
C VAL A 36 0.68 17.32 7.63
N LEU A 37 1.85 17.90 7.91
CA LEU A 37 2.14 18.59 9.17
C LEU A 37 1.13 19.69 9.54
N PRO A 38 0.72 20.61 8.63
CA PRO A 38 -0.28 21.63 8.95
C PRO A 38 -1.63 21.01 9.37
N ILE A 39 -2.05 19.95 8.70
CA ILE A 39 -3.28 19.21 9.02
C ILE A 39 -3.12 18.57 10.41
N SER A 40 -1.97 17.96 10.70
CA SER A 40 -1.69 17.33 11.99
C SER A 40 -1.72 18.31 13.15
N HIS A 41 -1.36 19.57 12.93
CA HIS A 41 -1.42 20.63 13.96
C HIS A 41 -2.84 21.13 14.23
N SER A 42 -3.77 20.92 13.31
CA SER A 42 -5.18 21.31 13.43
C SER A 42 -6.09 20.20 13.96
N LEU A 43 -5.52 19.04 14.33
CA LEU A 43 -6.31 17.89 14.76
C LEU A 43 -6.93 18.10 16.14
N ASP A 44 -8.20 17.75 16.25
CA ASP A 44 -8.88 17.64 17.53
C ASP A 44 -8.35 16.45 18.35
N ARG A 45 -8.69 16.41 19.64
CA ARG A 45 -8.19 15.41 20.59
C ARG A 45 -8.46 13.96 20.17
N PHE A 46 -9.56 13.70 19.46
CA PHE A 46 -9.95 12.38 18.99
C PHE A 46 -9.42 12.04 17.59
N GLU A 47 -8.96 13.05 16.84
CA GLU A 47 -8.44 12.86 15.48
C GLU A 47 -7.02 12.30 15.47
N ARG A 48 -6.69 11.54 14.46
CA ARG A 48 -5.36 10.92 14.31
C ARG A 48 -4.95 10.84 12.86
N ILE A 49 -3.68 11.11 12.61
CA ILE A 49 -3.02 10.83 11.34
C ILE A 49 -1.72 10.08 11.65
N ILE A 50 -1.52 8.95 11.00
CA ILE A 50 -0.30 8.13 11.14
C ILE A 50 0.27 7.91 9.75
N VAL A 51 1.54 8.25 9.56
CA VAL A 51 2.29 8.00 8.33
C VAL A 51 3.23 6.83 8.57
N ARG A 52 3.13 5.79 7.75
CA ARG A 52 3.97 4.59 7.81
C ARG A 52 4.56 4.29 6.45
N SER A 53 5.87 4.15 6.41
CA SER A 53 6.59 3.70 5.21
C SER A 53 6.85 2.20 5.26
N ARG A 54 7.00 1.61 4.08
CA ARG A 54 7.42 0.22 3.94
C ARG A 54 8.22 0.02 2.66
N ILE A 55 9.20 -0.87 2.74
CA ILE A 55 9.89 -1.43 1.59
C ILE A 55 9.33 -2.83 1.35
N LYS A 56 8.98 -3.13 0.10
CA LYS A 56 8.51 -4.47 -0.25
C LYS A 56 9.69 -5.45 -0.16
N GLU A 57 9.52 -6.51 0.62
CA GLU A 57 10.52 -7.55 0.79
C GLU A 57 10.82 -8.29 -0.53
N CYS A 58 12.06 -8.76 -0.70
CA CYS A 58 12.56 -9.44 -1.89
C CYS A 58 11.60 -10.54 -2.39
N GLU A 59 11.29 -11.53 -1.58
CA GLU A 59 10.38 -12.63 -1.98
C GLU A 59 8.98 -12.13 -2.33
N SER A 60 8.52 -11.06 -1.69
CA SER A 60 7.24 -10.42 -2.00
C SER A 60 7.26 -9.70 -3.34
N ALA A 61 8.41 -9.14 -3.71
CA ALA A 61 8.61 -8.50 -5.01
C ALA A 61 8.64 -9.55 -6.12
N LEU A 62 9.39 -10.65 -5.92
CA LEU A 62 9.42 -11.78 -6.85
C LEU A 62 8.02 -12.35 -7.08
N ASP A 63 7.27 -12.62 -6.00
CA ASP A 63 5.90 -13.14 -6.09
C ASP A 63 4.95 -12.16 -6.81
N ALA A 64 5.11 -10.85 -6.59
CA ALA A 64 4.31 -9.85 -7.30
C ALA A 64 4.62 -9.83 -8.80
N LEU A 65 5.89 -9.93 -9.17
CA LEU A 65 6.30 -9.99 -10.58
C LEU A 65 5.85 -11.30 -11.23
N ARG A 66 6.01 -12.44 -10.53
CA ARG A 66 5.58 -13.76 -11.00
C ARG A 66 4.08 -13.81 -11.32
N ARG A 67 3.24 -13.27 -10.44
CA ARG A 67 1.76 -13.21 -10.66
C ARG A 67 1.34 -12.40 -11.88
N ARG A 68 2.19 -11.55 -12.42
CA ARG A 68 1.94 -10.80 -13.65
C ARG A 68 2.28 -11.60 -14.91
N GLN A 69 2.96 -12.75 -14.75
CA GLN A 69 3.32 -13.61 -15.87
C GLN A 69 2.22 -14.62 -16.16
N GLU A 70 2.14 -15.03 -17.42
CA GLU A 70 1.24 -16.11 -17.85
C GLU A 70 1.58 -17.41 -17.09
N GLY A 71 0.57 -18.09 -16.58
CA GLY A 71 0.76 -19.28 -15.75
C GLY A 71 1.42 -19.06 -14.40
N ALA A 72 1.65 -17.79 -13.97
CA ALA A 72 2.34 -17.41 -12.76
C ALA A 72 3.74 -18.04 -12.62
N THR A 73 4.47 -18.18 -13.74
CA THR A 73 5.83 -18.72 -13.83
C THR A 73 6.72 -17.80 -14.67
N PHE A 74 8.04 -17.85 -14.42
CA PHE A 74 8.99 -17.17 -15.29
C PHE A 74 9.44 -18.10 -16.42
N ASP A 75 9.53 -17.55 -17.62
CA ASP A 75 10.10 -18.23 -18.77
C ASP A 75 11.64 -18.06 -18.77
N PRO A 76 12.42 -19.14 -18.64
CA PRO A 76 13.88 -19.06 -18.63
C PRO A 76 14.46 -18.45 -19.92
N GLU A 77 13.80 -18.65 -21.08
CA GLU A 77 14.27 -18.12 -22.35
C GLU A 77 14.11 -16.58 -22.45
N ARG A 78 13.25 -16.01 -21.59
CA ARG A 78 13.00 -14.59 -21.51
C ARG A 78 13.55 -13.94 -20.24
N ALA A 79 14.56 -14.54 -19.60
CA ALA A 79 15.11 -14.09 -18.33
C ALA A 79 15.49 -12.59 -18.32
N GLU A 80 15.99 -12.07 -19.45
CA GLU A 80 16.40 -10.66 -19.57
C GLU A 80 15.22 -9.67 -19.67
N ALA A 81 14.01 -10.15 -19.93
CA ALA A 81 12.81 -9.30 -19.99
C ALA A 81 12.23 -9.01 -18.60
N TYR A 82 12.65 -9.74 -17.57
CA TYR A 82 12.12 -9.57 -16.22
C TYR A 82 13.00 -8.63 -15.40
N THR A 83 12.38 -7.61 -14.81
CA THR A 83 13.03 -6.68 -13.89
C THR A 83 12.07 -6.26 -12.77
N LEU A 84 12.58 -6.16 -11.56
CA LEU A 84 11.84 -5.66 -10.41
C LEU A 84 11.53 -4.16 -10.50
N ARG A 85 12.30 -3.39 -11.30
CA ARG A 85 12.05 -1.96 -11.55
C ARG A 85 10.68 -1.69 -12.18
N SER A 86 10.07 -2.69 -12.82
CA SER A 86 8.71 -2.62 -13.34
C SER A 86 7.60 -2.62 -12.28
N LEU A 87 7.94 -2.93 -11.03
CA LEU A 87 6.98 -2.91 -9.92
C LEU A 87 6.76 -1.48 -9.43
N LYS A 88 5.49 -1.12 -9.20
CA LYS A 88 5.07 0.22 -8.80
C LYS A 88 5.13 0.46 -7.29
N ASP A 89 5.30 -0.60 -6.50
CA ASP A 89 5.12 -0.62 -5.06
C ASP A 89 6.31 -1.22 -4.28
N LEU A 90 7.54 -1.07 -4.84
CA LEU A 90 8.77 -1.44 -4.13
C LEU A 90 9.00 -0.57 -2.90
N ALA A 91 8.74 0.74 -3.03
CA ALA A 91 8.73 1.72 -1.95
C ALA A 91 7.29 2.21 -1.75
N GLY A 92 6.77 2.17 -0.53
CA GLY A 92 5.40 2.57 -0.25
C GLY A 92 5.26 3.38 1.02
N VAL A 93 4.29 4.31 1.03
CA VAL A 93 3.89 5.05 2.23
C VAL A 93 2.38 4.93 2.40
N ARG A 94 1.94 4.58 3.60
CA ARG A 94 0.53 4.55 3.96
C ARG A 94 0.21 5.61 4.99
N ILE A 95 -0.81 6.40 4.70
CA ILE A 95 -1.36 7.43 5.58
C ILE A 95 -2.69 6.89 6.12
N LEU A 96 -2.73 6.68 7.43
CA LEU A 96 -3.93 6.28 8.17
C LEU A 96 -4.53 7.51 8.81
N ALA A 97 -5.78 7.83 8.54
CA ALA A 97 -6.46 8.99 9.13
C ALA A 97 -7.79 8.59 9.78
N PHE A 98 -8.07 9.24 10.91
CA PHE A 98 -9.35 9.19 11.59
C PHE A 98 -9.71 10.61 12.07
N PRO A 99 -10.96 11.07 11.84
CA PRO A 99 -12.04 10.42 11.12
C PRO A 99 -11.79 10.36 9.61
N ARG A 100 -12.63 9.61 8.87
CA ARG A 100 -12.55 9.44 7.41
C ARG A 100 -12.64 10.77 6.65
N ALA A 101 -13.34 11.77 7.18
CA ALA A 101 -13.44 13.13 6.62
C ALA A 101 -12.06 13.76 6.32
N ARG A 102 -11.01 13.40 7.07
CA ARG A 102 -9.65 13.92 6.85
C ARG A 102 -8.97 13.38 5.59
N LEU A 103 -9.48 12.29 5.01
CA LEU A 103 -8.87 11.68 3.80
C LEU A 103 -8.84 12.64 2.62
N GLY A 104 -9.94 13.39 2.40
CA GLY A 104 -10.05 14.36 1.30
C GLY A 104 -9.10 15.55 1.47
N GLU A 105 -8.91 16.04 2.70
CA GLU A 105 -7.98 17.12 3.00
C GLU A 105 -6.52 16.69 2.75
N ILE A 106 -6.15 15.49 3.20
CA ILE A 106 -4.83 14.91 2.97
C ILE A 106 -4.60 14.68 1.47
N ASP A 107 -5.60 14.12 0.77
CA ASP A 107 -5.53 13.89 -0.69
C ASP A 107 -5.28 15.20 -1.44
N ALA A 108 -6.02 16.25 -1.14
CA ALA A 108 -5.86 17.56 -1.77
C ALA A 108 -4.45 18.15 -1.51
N ALA A 109 -3.92 18.02 -0.29
CA ALA A 109 -2.59 18.49 0.05
C ALA A 109 -1.48 17.76 -0.71
N LEU A 110 -1.63 16.43 -0.91
CA LEU A 110 -0.63 15.61 -1.58
C LEU A 110 -0.71 15.69 -3.11
N ARG A 111 -1.90 15.83 -3.70
CA ARG A 111 -2.08 15.99 -5.15
C ARG A 111 -1.34 17.22 -5.70
N ASN A 112 -1.22 18.29 -4.93
CA ASN A 112 -0.48 19.48 -5.33
C ASN A 112 1.03 19.26 -5.47
N VAL A 113 1.55 18.20 -4.84
CA VAL A 113 2.99 17.86 -4.84
C VAL A 113 3.30 16.73 -5.80
N PHE A 114 2.38 15.77 -5.89
CA PHE A 114 2.49 14.58 -6.72
C PHE A 114 1.50 14.66 -7.89
N ASP A 115 1.42 15.85 -8.54
CA ASP A 115 0.46 16.19 -9.59
C ASP A 115 0.57 15.32 -10.85
N ASN A 116 1.78 14.81 -11.13
CA ASN A 116 2.08 13.93 -12.25
C ASN A 116 1.96 12.41 -11.91
N TRP A 117 1.55 12.08 -10.67
CA TRP A 117 1.39 10.69 -10.26
C TRP A 117 0.07 10.09 -10.78
N THR A 118 0.11 8.81 -11.10
CA THR A 118 -1.06 8.08 -11.60
C THR A 118 -1.95 7.65 -10.43
N GLU A 119 -3.22 8.03 -10.49
CA GLU A 119 -4.24 7.55 -9.55
C GLU A 119 -4.63 6.10 -9.89
N ASP A 120 -4.69 5.26 -8.87
CA ASP A 120 -5.09 3.84 -8.95
C ASP A 120 -5.86 3.47 -7.66
N PRO A 121 -7.08 4.01 -7.45
CA PRO A 121 -7.79 3.91 -6.18
C PRO A 121 -8.16 2.47 -5.83
N VAL A 122 -8.20 2.16 -4.54
CA VAL A 122 -8.79 0.91 -4.06
C VAL A 122 -10.29 1.08 -3.97
N LEU A 123 -11.03 0.27 -4.72
CA LEU A 123 -12.48 0.30 -4.77
C LEU A 123 -13.07 -0.88 -3.99
N GLY A 124 -14.19 -0.64 -3.33
CA GLY A 124 -15.04 -1.67 -2.74
C GLY A 124 -15.95 -2.33 -3.78
N ASP A 125 -16.70 -3.34 -3.35
CA ASP A 125 -17.59 -4.14 -4.22
C ASP A 125 -18.70 -3.30 -4.88
N ASN A 126 -19.13 -2.21 -4.25
CA ASN A 126 -20.13 -1.26 -4.77
C ASN A 126 -19.51 -0.09 -5.56
N GLY A 127 -18.19 -0.14 -5.83
CA GLY A 127 -17.45 0.93 -6.51
C GLY A 127 -17.10 2.12 -5.63
N GLU A 128 -17.36 2.08 -4.33
CA GLU A 128 -16.92 3.12 -3.39
C GLU A 128 -15.39 3.14 -3.28
N LYS A 129 -14.83 4.33 -3.10
CA LYS A 129 -13.40 4.51 -2.90
C LYS A 129 -13.04 4.19 -1.44
N LEU A 130 -12.41 3.04 -1.21
CA LEU A 130 -11.93 2.60 0.11
C LEU A 130 -10.60 3.26 0.48
N ALA A 131 -9.75 3.53 -0.51
CA ALA A 131 -8.51 4.28 -0.32
C ALA A 131 -8.14 5.07 -1.57
N PHE A 132 -7.53 6.23 -1.36
CA PHE A 132 -6.79 6.92 -2.41
C PHE A 132 -5.43 6.25 -2.55
N LYS A 133 -5.03 5.93 -3.77
CA LYS A 133 -3.75 5.32 -4.05
C LYS A 133 -3.15 5.97 -5.29
N TYR A 134 -1.87 6.30 -5.21
CA TYR A 134 -1.11 6.92 -6.27
C TYR A 134 0.26 6.28 -6.39
N TRP A 135 0.79 6.24 -7.60
CA TRP A 135 2.15 5.79 -7.86
C TRP A 135 2.83 6.65 -8.91
N GLY A 136 4.13 6.78 -8.80
CA GLY A 136 4.94 7.58 -9.72
C GLY A 136 6.39 7.63 -9.33
N PHE A 137 7.17 8.41 -10.05
CA PHE A 137 8.57 8.66 -9.74
C PHE A 137 8.70 9.88 -8.83
N SER A 138 9.65 9.82 -7.91
CA SER A 138 9.99 10.91 -7.00
C SER A 138 11.31 11.57 -7.42
N ALA A 139 11.67 12.71 -6.80
CA ALA A 139 12.96 13.32 -7.03
C ALA A 139 14.16 12.45 -6.62
N ALA A 140 13.94 11.39 -5.82
CA ALA A 140 14.99 10.48 -5.38
C ALA A 140 15.38 9.43 -6.43
N SER A 141 14.51 9.13 -7.41
CA SER A 141 14.80 8.19 -8.49
C SER A 141 13.85 8.39 -9.67
N ASN A 142 14.38 8.19 -10.87
CA ASN A 142 13.61 8.12 -12.12
C ASN A 142 13.47 6.67 -12.63
N GLU A 143 13.98 5.70 -11.91
CA GLU A 143 13.93 4.28 -12.27
C GLU A 143 13.09 3.44 -11.29
N ILE A 144 13.07 3.83 -10.01
CA ILE A 144 12.25 3.21 -8.98
C ILE A 144 11.04 4.09 -8.71
N SER A 145 9.85 3.56 -9.02
CA SER A 145 8.61 4.23 -8.64
C SER A 145 8.25 3.94 -7.19
N GLY A 146 7.58 4.91 -6.58
CA GLY A 146 6.98 4.77 -5.27
C GLY A 146 5.45 4.77 -5.32
N GLU A 147 4.82 4.36 -4.25
CA GLU A 147 3.37 4.35 -4.06
C GLU A 147 3.02 5.03 -2.75
N TYR A 148 1.97 5.85 -2.72
CA TYR A 148 1.34 6.20 -1.45
C TYR A 148 -0.16 5.87 -1.44
N GLN A 149 -0.65 5.56 -0.24
CA GLN A 149 -2.06 5.24 0.02
C GLN A 149 -2.59 6.08 1.18
N ILE A 150 -3.76 6.67 1.00
CA ILE A 150 -4.52 7.37 2.06
C ILE A 150 -5.76 6.55 2.33
N VAL A 151 -5.94 6.09 3.55
CA VAL A 151 -7.02 5.18 3.93
C VAL A 151 -7.53 5.50 5.34
N SER A 152 -8.82 5.21 5.61
CA SER A 152 -9.34 5.27 6.99
C SER A 152 -8.48 4.42 7.91
N MET A 153 -8.20 4.96 9.11
CA MET A 153 -7.36 4.26 10.09
C MET A 153 -7.90 2.89 10.44
N LEU A 154 -9.21 2.75 10.60
CA LEU A 154 -9.83 1.47 10.96
C LEU A 154 -9.67 0.43 9.84
N THR A 155 -9.98 0.82 8.61
CA THR A 155 -9.81 -0.04 7.43
C THR A 155 -8.34 -0.38 7.19
N GLY A 156 -7.45 0.60 7.29
CA GLY A 156 -6.02 0.40 7.05
C GLY A 156 -5.36 -0.52 8.08
N LEU A 157 -5.71 -0.39 9.37
CA LEU A 157 -5.23 -1.30 10.42
C LEU A 157 -5.78 -2.71 10.24
N PHE A 158 -7.05 -2.84 9.85
CA PHE A 158 -7.61 -4.14 9.54
C PHE A 158 -6.89 -4.81 8.35
N TRP A 159 -6.58 -4.06 7.29
CA TRP A 159 -5.79 -4.60 6.16
C TRP A 159 -4.37 -5.04 6.56
N GLU A 160 -3.75 -4.38 7.53
CA GLU A 160 -2.45 -4.83 8.05
C GLU A 160 -2.57 -6.20 8.72
N VAL A 161 -3.62 -6.39 9.52
CA VAL A 161 -3.90 -7.69 10.17
C VAL A 161 -4.28 -8.74 9.12
N GLU A 162 -5.16 -8.41 8.18
CA GLU A 162 -5.56 -9.31 7.10
C GLU A 162 -4.34 -9.74 6.27
N HIS A 163 -3.48 -8.81 5.88
CA HIS A 163 -2.29 -9.11 5.10
C HIS A 163 -1.33 -10.03 5.84
N SER A 164 -1.09 -9.80 7.12
CA SER A 164 -0.15 -10.59 7.92
C SER A 164 -0.70 -11.95 8.34
N ALA A 165 -1.98 -12.01 8.72
CA ALA A 165 -2.59 -13.22 9.25
C ALA A 165 -3.22 -14.11 8.16
N ILE A 166 -3.72 -13.51 7.07
CA ILE A 166 -4.55 -14.19 6.07
C ILE A 166 -3.82 -14.33 4.74
N TYR A 167 -3.29 -13.24 4.21
CA TYR A 167 -2.66 -13.24 2.89
C TYR A 167 -1.26 -13.86 2.91
N LYS A 168 -0.44 -13.56 3.93
CA LYS A 168 0.89 -14.11 4.16
C LYS A 168 0.99 -14.80 5.52
N PRO A 169 0.14 -15.80 5.80
CA PRO A 169 0.13 -16.43 7.11
C PRO A 169 1.45 -17.15 7.38
N SER A 170 1.84 -17.16 8.65
CA SER A 170 2.93 -18.02 9.12
C SER A 170 2.64 -19.49 8.73
N PRO A 171 3.67 -20.34 8.61
CA PRO A 171 3.48 -21.75 8.24
C PRO A 171 2.40 -22.46 9.06
N GLN A 172 2.26 -22.12 10.35
CA GLN A 172 1.29 -22.71 11.26
C GLN A 172 -0.17 -22.33 10.94
N LEU A 173 -0.39 -21.16 10.35
CA LEU A 173 -1.72 -20.62 10.01
C LEU A 173 -2.18 -20.92 8.58
N ARG A 174 -1.27 -21.38 7.69
CA ARG A 174 -1.57 -21.54 6.25
C ARG A 174 -2.78 -22.43 5.95
N GLY A 175 -3.01 -23.46 6.76
CA GLY A 175 -4.14 -24.39 6.60
C GLY A 175 -5.49 -23.81 7.05
N VAL A 176 -5.46 -22.89 8.02
CA VAL A 176 -6.67 -22.34 8.64
C VAL A 176 -7.23 -21.18 7.83
N VAL A 177 -6.35 -20.35 7.30
CA VAL A 177 -6.69 -19.02 6.78
C VAL A 177 -7.08 -19.01 5.30
N ARG A 178 -6.62 -19.97 4.52
CA ARG A 178 -7.06 -20.14 3.11
C ARG A 178 -8.47 -20.74 2.99
N SER A 179 -9.14 -20.98 4.10
CA SER A 179 -10.51 -21.51 4.09
C SER A 179 -11.47 -20.49 3.47
N PRO A 180 -12.34 -20.88 2.54
CA PRO A 180 -13.44 -20.04 2.05
C PRO A 180 -14.32 -19.49 3.17
N LYS A 181 -14.34 -20.15 4.34
CA LYS A 181 -15.07 -19.71 5.54
C LYS A 181 -14.59 -18.36 6.11
N MET A 182 -13.39 -17.90 5.77
CA MET A 182 -12.88 -16.59 6.24
C MET A 182 -13.31 -15.41 5.37
N ARG A 183 -13.79 -15.63 4.14
CA ARG A 183 -14.19 -14.54 3.24
C ARG A 183 -15.36 -13.72 3.78
N GLU A 184 -16.39 -14.37 4.23
CA GLU A 184 -17.60 -13.73 4.77
C GLU A 184 -17.31 -12.95 6.06
N PRO A 185 -16.64 -13.52 7.10
CA PRO A 185 -16.21 -12.74 8.25
C PRO A 185 -15.37 -11.50 7.92
N ILE A 186 -14.45 -11.59 6.97
CA ILE A 186 -13.62 -10.45 6.53
C ILE A 186 -14.49 -9.35 5.92
N ALA A 187 -15.38 -9.72 4.99
CA ALA A 187 -16.29 -8.76 4.36
C ALA A 187 -17.22 -8.10 5.38
N ASN A 188 -17.72 -8.86 6.37
CA ASN A 188 -18.56 -8.33 7.44
C ASN A 188 -17.81 -7.34 8.34
N VAL A 189 -16.54 -7.62 8.67
CA VAL A 189 -15.72 -6.67 9.45
C VAL A 189 -15.49 -5.40 8.67
N LEU A 190 -15.08 -5.47 7.39
CA LEU A 190 -14.89 -4.27 6.55
C LEU A 190 -16.17 -3.44 6.45
N LYS A 191 -17.31 -4.08 6.24
CA LYS A 191 -18.61 -3.40 6.22
C LYS A 191 -18.94 -2.71 7.54
N ALA A 192 -18.66 -3.37 8.68
CA ALA A 192 -18.90 -2.77 9.99
C ALA A 192 -17.98 -1.58 10.26
N LEU A 193 -16.71 -1.64 9.84
CA LEU A 193 -15.76 -0.53 9.98
C LEU A 193 -16.15 0.66 9.11
N SER A 194 -16.59 0.44 7.86
CA SER A 194 -17.10 1.50 6.99
C SER A 194 -18.36 2.15 7.57
N ALA A 195 -19.30 1.35 8.05
CA ALA A 195 -20.53 1.88 8.68
C ALA A 195 -20.21 2.71 9.93
N PHE A 196 -19.27 2.29 10.75
CA PHE A 196 -18.82 3.07 11.91
C PHE A 196 -18.22 4.41 11.48
N ASP A 197 -17.32 4.42 10.48
CA ASP A 197 -16.70 5.65 9.97
C ASP A 197 -17.78 6.63 9.46
N GLU A 198 -18.78 6.15 8.72
CA GLU A 198 -19.89 6.97 8.17
C GLU A 198 -20.76 7.55 9.28
N GLU A 199 -21.21 6.73 10.23
CA GLU A 199 -22.03 7.19 11.36
C GLU A 199 -21.28 8.19 12.24
N PHE A 200 -19.98 7.95 12.47
CA PHE A 200 -19.16 8.89 13.23
C PHE A 200 -19.04 10.24 12.54
N GLU A 201 -18.87 10.28 11.21
CA GLU A 201 -18.84 11.52 10.43
C GLU A 201 -20.16 12.29 10.54
N LEU A 202 -21.29 11.61 10.45
CA LEU A 202 -22.60 12.23 10.60
C LEU A 202 -22.77 12.87 11.99
N LEU A 203 -22.28 12.22 13.04
CA LEU A 203 -22.35 12.73 14.40
C LEU A 203 -21.50 13.98 14.64
N ILE A 204 -20.28 14.02 14.08
CA ILE A 204 -19.39 15.20 14.26
C ILE A 204 -19.79 16.41 13.41
N GLN A 205 -20.57 16.21 12.34
CA GLN A 205 -21.08 17.27 11.48
C GLN A 205 -22.39 17.91 12.01
N GLN A 206 -23.03 17.32 12.99
CA GLN A 206 -24.23 17.89 13.60
C GLN A 206 -23.88 19.19 14.34
N PRO A 207 -24.57 20.31 14.05
CA PRO A 207 -24.36 21.55 14.80
C PRO A 207 -24.72 21.31 16.27
N ARG A 208 -23.81 21.66 17.15
CA ARG A 208 -24.01 21.63 18.61
C ARG A 208 -24.87 22.79 19.05
#